data_41128990abd2ad83ad1a53e6d1e54e1b
#
_entry.id   41128990abd2ad83ad1a53e6d1e54e1b
#
_cell.length_a   1.000
_cell.length_b   1.000
_cell.length_c   1.000
_cell.angle_alpha   90.00
_cell.angle_beta   90.00
_cell.angle_gamma   90.00
#
_symmetry.space_group_name_H-M   'P 1'
#
loop_
_entity.id
_entity.type
_entity.pdbx_description
1 polymer ?
#
loop_
_entity_poly.entity_id
_entity_poly.type
_entity_poly.pdbx_seq_one_letter_code
_entity_poly.pdbx_strand_id
1 'polypeptide(L)'
;QRQMCIRDSYSSLAKVELNAGSKYVFGDGASTSIGSTVMRMSNKDLKWETTAEYNVGIDFSFFKERLTGSIDFYRATTKNLLWDVIIPTMTGFSSVRSNVGKLQNTGLEIVLGGTPVKTKDFQWNVRLNFSTNKNKVVSLLGQDTDGDGKEDDLVASGLFIGESLGTIYDYEVEGIWQLADKESGTIMKGFYPGTYKIKDQNGDGEITAGEDRVILGHKEPAYMMGISNDFSYKGFELRFFINTIQGGKNGYRSKIAKPDYIGKSIGNAENLSWLTAYDYWSPRNPNAKFATAWLSPTVDTNRMQNRSFVRLQDVSLSYNFDQRWTKKLGVSNLRLFISGQNLLTFTGWDGWDPEAGIGFTTDSYPVMRTYAFGIDLTF
;
A
#
# COMPACT_ATOMS: atom_id res chain seq x y z
N GLN A 1 -16.33 -21.42 13.91
CA GLN A 1 -14.97 -22.01 13.95
C GLN A 1 -14.14 -21.25 14.97
N ARG A 2 -13.86 -21.87 16.11
CA ARG A 2 -12.92 -21.33 17.09
C ARG A 2 -11.50 -21.60 16.61
N GLN A 3 -10.96 -20.75 15.77
CA GLN A 3 -9.52 -20.71 15.58
C GLN A 3 -8.92 -19.86 16.71
N MET A 4 -8.63 -20.53 17.82
CA MET A 4 -7.89 -19.96 18.92
C MET A 4 -6.44 -19.82 18.46
N CYS A 5 -6.03 -18.63 18.10
CA CYS A 5 -4.61 -18.34 17.89
C CYS A 5 -3.88 -18.49 19.20
N ILE A 6 -3.08 -19.54 19.36
CA ILE A 6 -2.21 -19.80 20.53
C ILE A 6 -1.39 -18.57 20.92
N ARG A 7 -1.05 -17.73 19.96
CA ARG A 7 -0.30 -16.46 20.15
C ARG A 7 -1.04 -15.49 21.07
N ASP A 8 -2.37 -15.42 21.00
CA ASP A 8 -3.18 -14.48 21.79
C ASP A 8 -3.42 -14.97 23.23
N SER A 9 -3.41 -16.29 23.45
CA SER A 9 -3.61 -16.89 24.77
C SER A 9 -2.51 -16.51 25.77
N TYR A 10 -1.31 -16.17 25.32
CA TYR A 10 -0.19 -15.79 26.17
C TYR A 10 0.12 -14.29 26.16
N SER A 11 -0.67 -13.50 25.47
CA SER A 11 -0.43 -12.04 25.34
C SER A 11 -0.61 -11.31 26.68
N SER A 12 -1.41 -11.85 27.60
CA SER A 12 -1.61 -11.31 28.95
C SER A 12 -0.47 -11.59 29.91
N LEU A 13 0.43 -12.52 29.58
CA LEU A 13 1.53 -12.92 30.46
C LEU A 13 2.80 -12.09 30.20
N ALA A 14 3.64 -11.96 31.23
CA ALA A 14 4.99 -11.43 31.04
C ALA A 14 5.79 -12.37 30.14
N LYS A 15 6.54 -11.81 29.20
CA LYS A 15 7.47 -12.55 28.36
C LYS A 15 8.88 -12.39 28.91
N VAL A 16 9.52 -13.50 29.25
CA VAL A 16 10.95 -13.54 29.56
C VAL A 16 11.67 -14.11 28.36
N GLU A 17 12.74 -13.49 27.97
CA GLU A 17 13.59 -13.94 26.87
C GLU A 17 15.01 -14.17 27.35
N LEU A 18 15.58 -15.31 26.96
CA LEU A 18 17.00 -15.59 27.11
C LEU A 18 17.71 -14.90 25.96
N ASN A 19 18.39 -13.81 26.26
CA ASN A 19 19.00 -12.99 25.22
C ASN A 19 20.53 -13.06 25.32
N ALA A 20 21.17 -13.45 24.21
CA ALA A 20 22.62 -13.43 24.08
C ALA A 20 23.24 -12.01 24.22
N GLY A 21 22.44 -10.95 24.03
CA GLY A 21 22.83 -9.55 24.27
C GLY A 21 22.84 -9.15 25.75
N SER A 22 22.09 -9.87 26.61
CA SER A 22 22.03 -9.64 28.07
C SER A 22 22.92 -10.62 28.79
N LYS A 23 24.23 -10.38 28.72
CA LYS A 23 25.24 -11.25 29.38
C LYS A 23 25.51 -10.77 30.77
N TYR A 24 25.57 -11.70 31.71
CA TYR A 24 26.09 -11.47 33.05
C TYR A 24 27.53 -11.95 33.15
N VAL A 25 28.36 -11.15 33.82
CA VAL A 25 29.76 -11.47 34.12
C VAL A 25 29.83 -12.06 35.54
N PHE A 26 30.44 -13.21 35.69
CA PHE A 26 30.62 -13.87 36.97
C PHE A 26 32.12 -13.91 37.34
N GLY A 27 32.40 -13.83 38.67
CA GLY A 27 33.74 -13.97 39.19
C GLY A 27 34.69 -12.88 38.73
N ASP A 28 35.84 -13.27 38.19
CA ASP A 28 36.95 -12.42 37.73
C ASP A 28 36.72 -11.76 36.35
N GLY A 29 35.54 -11.97 35.75
CA GLY A 29 35.21 -11.43 34.42
C GLY A 29 35.62 -12.32 33.26
N ALA A 30 36.22 -13.48 33.51
CA ALA A 30 36.68 -14.38 32.45
C ALA A 30 35.56 -15.17 31.76
N SER A 31 34.39 -15.27 32.39
CA SER A 31 33.22 -15.98 31.80
C SER A 31 31.95 -15.12 31.80
N THR A 32 31.15 -15.27 30.74
CA THR A 32 29.86 -14.64 30.64
C THR A 32 28.76 -15.71 30.49
N SER A 33 27.64 -15.54 31.20
CA SER A 33 26.45 -16.38 31.03
C SER A 33 25.35 -15.60 30.35
N ILE A 34 24.49 -16.32 29.60
CA ILE A 34 23.31 -15.74 28.98
C ILE A 34 22.33 -15.31 30.08
N GLY A 35 21.95 -14.05 30.06
CA GLY A 35 20.99 -13.49 30.98
C GLY A 35 19.55 -13.68 30.52
N SER A 36 18.62 -13.53 31.44
CA SER A 36 17.20 -13.45 31.16
C SER A 36 16.70 -12.02 31.37
N THR A 37 15.92 -11.51 30.42
CA THR A 37 15.32 -10.19 30.49
C THR A 37 13.82 -10.31 30.32
N VAL A 38 13.07 -9.58 31.15
CA VAL A 38 11.61 -9.46 30.96
C VAL A 38 11.35 -8.48 29.83
N MET A 39 10.88 -8.97 28.69
CA MET A 39 10.68 -8.19 27.47
C MET A 39 9.29 -7.56 27.37
N ARG A 40 8.34 -8.09 28.11
CA ARG A 40 6.93 -7.61 28.07
C ARG A 40 6.31 -7.65 29.44
N MET A 41 5.68 -6.53 29.79
CA MET A 41 4.88 -6.42 31.00
C MET A 41 3.60 -7.25 30.86
N SER A 42 3.18 -7.93 31.95
CA SER A 42 1.91 -8.64 31.98
C SER A 42 0.74 -7.66 32.07
N ASN A 43 -0.37 -8.00 31.41
CA ASN A 43 -1.65 -7.33 31.59
C ASN A 43 -2.75 -8.39 31.72
N LYS A 44 -3.23 -8.60 32.95
CA LYS A 44 -4.25 -9.62 33.27
C LYS A 44 -5.66 -9.22 32.82
N ASP A 45 -5.87 -7.93 32.54
CA ASP A 45 -7.17 -7.38 32.12
C ASP A 45 -7.41 -7.44 30.62
N LEU A 46 -6.47 -8.07 29.87
CA LEU A 46 -6.61 -8.25 28.43
C LEU A 46 -7.87 -9.06 28.09
N LYS A 47 -8.63 -8.52 27.16
CA LYS A 47 -9.85 -9.11 26.60
C LYS A 47 -9.65 -9.47 25.14
N TRP A 48 -10.53 -10.29 24.61
CA TRP A 48 -10.56 -10.58 23.19
C TRP A 48 -11.08 -9.39 22.38
N GLU A 49 -10.51 -9.22 21.23
CA GLU A 49 -11.07 -8.33 20.22
C GLU A 49 -12.43 -8.87 19.78
N THR A 50 -13.38 -7.98 19.61
CA THR A 50 -14.73 -8.33 19.16
C THR A 50 -15.12 -7.50 17.95
N THR A 51 -15.54 -8.18 16.89
CA THR A 51 -16.08 -7.52 15.69
C THR A 51 -17.57 -7.79 15.57
N ALA A 52 -18.33 -6.72 15.43
CA ALA A 52 -19.73 -6.76 15.05
C ALA A 52 -19.86 -6.21 13.62
N GLU A 53 -20.55 -6.95 12.76
CA GLU A 53 -20.74 -6.57 11.37
C GLU A 53 -22.23 -6.53 11.01
N TYR A 54 -22.60 -5.52 10.26
CA TYR A 54 -23.88 -5.41 9.57
C TYR A 54 -23.58 -5.48 8.07
N ASN A 55 -24.23 -6.42 7.40
CA ASN A 55 -24.16 -6.57 5.96
C ASN A 55 -25.57 -6.56 5.39
N VAL A 56 -25.76 -5.77 4.33
CA VAL A 56 -27.04 -5.72 3.57
C VAL A 56 -26.68 -5.86 2.11
N GLY A 57 -27.16 -6.94 1.51
CA GLY A 57 -26.92 -7.27 0.11
C GLY A 57 -28.20 -7.43 -0.67
N ILE A 58 -28.15 -7.15 -1.96
CA ILE A 58 -29.22 -7.35 -2.92
C ILE A 58 -28.63 -8.05 -4.13
N ASP A 59 -29.16 -9.26 -4.41
CA ASP A 59 -28.91 -9.98 -5.65
C ASP A 59 -30.08 -9.77 -6.60
N PHE A 60 -29.79 -9.54 -7.87
CA PHE A 60 -30.82 -9.32 -8.87
C PHE A 60 -30.48 -9.96 -10.21
N SER A 61 -31.52 -10.33 -10.93
CA SER A 61 -31.45 -10.81 -12.30
C SER A 61 -32.61 -10.27 -13.10
N PHE A 62 -32.32 -9.58 -14.20
CA PHE A 62 -33.29 -8.96 -15.06
C PHE A 62 -33.15 -9.43 -16.51
N PHE A 63 -34.24 -9.25 -17.28
CA PHE A 63 -34.27 -9.49 -18.74
C PHE A 63 -33.87 -10.93 -19.13
N LYS A 64 -34.32 -11.95 -18.41
CA LYS A 64 -33.98 -13.36 -18.62
C LYS A 64 -32.47 -13.57 -18.50
N GLU A 65 -31.91 -13.12 -17.38
CA GLU A 65 -30.48 -13.23 -17.01
C GLU A 65 -29.51 -12.41 -17.90
N ARG A 66 -30.05 -11.49 -18.72
CA ARG A 66 -29.20 -10.62 -19.52
C ARG A 66 -28.52 -9.53 -18.71
N LEU A 67 -29.02 -9.22 -17.54
CA LEU A 67 -28.43 -8.36 -16.56
C LEU A 67 -28.53 -9.04 -15.19
N THR A 68 -27.41 -9.34 -14.58
CA THR A 68 -27.30 -9.93 -13.23
C THR A 68 -26.37 -9.09 -12.38
N GLY A 69 -26.57 -9.10 -11.08
CA GLY A 69 -25.64 -8.40 -10.21
C GLY A 69 -25.92 -8.61 -8.75
N SER A 70 -24.96 -8.22 -7.95
CA SER A 70 -25.07 -8.05 -6.49
C SER A 70 -24.57 -6.69 -6.10
N ILE A 71 -25.16 -6.13 -5.06
CA ILE A 71 -24.73 -4.91 -4.40
C ILE A 71 -24.74 -5.22 -2.90
N ASP A 72 -23.58 -5.15 -2.28
CA ASP A 72 -23.38 -5.44 -0.88
C ASP A 72 -22.81 -4.21 -0.17
N PHE A 73 -23.47 -3.80 0.89
CA PHE A 73 -22.99 -2.76 1.80
C PHE A 73 -22.71 -3.39 3.15
N TYR A 74 -21.51 -3.13 3.68
CA TYR A 74 -21.14 -3.61 5.01
C TYR A 74 -20.59 -2.51 5.89
N ARG A 75 -20.77 -2.71 7.19
CA ARG A 75 -20.15 -1.92 8.25
C ARG A 75 -19.73 -2.83 9.37
N ALA A 76 -18.44 -3.05 9.51
CA ALA A 76 -17.82 -3.82 10.56
C ALA A 76 -17.22 -2.88 11.61
N THR A 77 -17.45 -3.17 12.89
CA THR A 77 -16.89 -2.41 13.99
C THR A 77 -16.17 -3.36 14.94
N THR A 78 -14.86 -3.17 15.07
CA THR A 78 -14.00 -3.92 15.99
C THR A 78 -13.74 -3.08 17.24
N LYS A 79 -13.94 -3.67 18.40
CA LYS A 79 -13.68 -3.09 19.72
C LYS A 79 -12.63 -3.89 20.46
N ASN A 80 -12.03 -3.27 21.48
CA ASN A 80 -11.00 -3.88 22.33
C ASN A 80 -9.78 -4.33 21.51
N LEU A 81 -9.33 -3.51 20.57
CA LEU A 81 -8.15 -3.79 19.77
C LEU A 81 -6.93 -3.98 20.68
N LEU A 82 -6.12 -5.00 20.36
CA LEU A 82 -4.88 -5.26 21.08
C LEU A 82 -3.77 -4.37 20.51
N TRP A 83 -3.37 -3.38 21.30
CA TRP A 83 -2.33 -2.43 20.92
C TRP A 83 -1.23 -2.36 21.97
N ASP A 84 0.00 -2.09 21.55
CA ASP A 84 1.13 -1.83 22.44
C ASP A 84 1.17 -0.33 22.76
N VAL A 85 0.59 0.02 23.92
CA VAL A 85 0.56 1.42 24.41
C VAL A 85 1.93 1.78 24.97
N ILE A 86 2.48 2.89 24.47
CA ILE A 86 3.77 3.42 24.95
C ILE A 86 3.59 3.92 26.38
N ILE A 87 4.47 3.52 27.27
CA ILE A 87 4.50 3.93 28.68
C ILE A 87 5.85 4.54 29.04
N PRO A 88 5.89 5.37 30.11
CA PRO A 88 7.15 5.96 30.56
C PRO A 88 8.21 4.89 30.86
N THR A 89 9.42 5.08 30.33
CA THR A 89 10.53 4.12 30.44
C THR A 89 11.02 3.89 31.87
N MET A 90 10.67 4.77 32.82
CA MET A 90 10.92 4.59 34.24
C MET A 90 10.26 3.32 34.82
N THR A 91 9.27 2.74 34.14
CA THR A 91 8.66 1.46 34.50
C THR A 91 9.55 0.26 34.18
N GLY A 92 10.64 0.45 33.44
CA GLY A 92 11.50 -0.60 32.90
C GLY A 92 10.99 -1.21 31.59
N PHE A 93 9.88 -0.70 31.04
CA PHE A 93 9.28 -1.16 29.79
C PHE A 93 9.01 0.03 28.86
N SER A 94 9.07 -0.19 27.57
CA SER A 94 8.70 0.81 26.56
C SER A 94 7.20 0.83 26.24
N SER A 95 6.53 -0.30 26.44
CA SER A 95 5.11 -0.43 26.13
C SER A 95 4.44 -1.52 26.96
N VAL A 96 3.13 -1.44 27.06
CA VAL A 96 2.26 -2.47 27.63
C VAL A 96 1.16 -2.81 26.63
N ARG A 97 0.89 -4.10 26.42
CA ARG A 97 -0.24 -4.53 25.60
C ARG A 97 -1.54 -4.29 26.34
N SER A 98 -2.46 -3.56 25.71
CA SER A 98 -3.75 -3.24 26.28
C SER A 98 -4.86 -3.34 25.22
N ASN A 99 -6.09 -3.48 25.70
CA ASN A 99 -7.27 -3.37 24.82
C ASN A 99 -7.63 -1.90 24.70
N VAL A 100 -7.34 -1.34 23.54
CA VAL A 100 -7.59 0.07 23.28
C VAL A 100 -8.34 0.23 21.98
N GLY A 101 -9.20 1.20 21.99
CA GLY A 101 -9.76 1.73 20.78
C GLY A 101 -10.87 0.91 20.13
N LYS A 102 -11.35 1.53 19.10
CA LYS A 102 -12.45 1.07 18.27
C LYS A 102 -12.15 1.45 16.83
N LEU A 103 -12.22 0.45 15.97
CA LEU A 103 -11.99 0.60 14.54
C LEU A 103 -13.29 0.30 13.79
N GLN A 104 -13.54 1.03 12.72
CA GLN A 104 -14.67 0.82 11.85
C GLN A 104 -14.21 0.67 10.41
N ASN A 105 -14.74 -0.33 9.72
CA ASN A 105 -14.64 -0.50 8.27
C ASN A 105 -16.03 -0.35 7.67
N THR A 106 -16.15 0.43 6.62
CA THR A 106 -17.39 0.59 5.86
C THR A 106 -17.07 0.41 4.39
N GLY A 107 -17.75 -0.49 3.72
CA GLY A 107 -17.50 -0.79 2.34
C GLY A 107 -18.74 -0.99 1.51
N LEU A 108 -18.54 -0.86 0.20
CA LEU A 108 -19.51 -1.15 -0.84
C LEU A 108 -18.85 -2.03 -1.88
N GLU A 109 -19.52 -3.14 -2.18
CA GLU A 109 -19.13 -4.08 -3.22
C GLU A 109 -20.23 -4.19 -4.26
N ILE A 110 -19.85 -4.13 -5.53
CA ILE A 110 -20.80 -4.22 -6.65
C ILE A 110 -20.24 -5.21 -7.66
N VAL A 111 -21.04 -6.20 -8.00
CA VAL A 111 -20.79 -7.09 -9.13
C VAL A 111 -21.91 -6.95 -10.12
N LEU A 112 -21.59 -6.59 -11.36
CA LEU A 112 -22.55 -6.52 -12.46
C LEU A 112 -22.09 -7.44 -13.58
N GLY A 113 -22.98 -8.30 -14.05
CA GLY A 113 -22.75 -9.14 -15.21
C GLY A 113 -23.84 -8.92 -16.24
N GLY A 114 -23.49 -8.89 -17.50
CA GLY A 114 -24.50 -8.69 -18.52
C GLY A 114 -24.13 -9.20 -19.89
N THR A 115 -25.16 -9.42 -20.70
CA THR A 115 -25.07 -9.70 -22.13
C THR A 115 -25.78 -8.60 -22.90
N PRO A 116 -25.14 -7.42 -23.11
CA PRO A 116 -25.78 -6.27 -23.76
C PRO A 116 -26.24 -6.59 -25.17
N VAL A 117 -25.47 -7.36 -25.90
CA VAL A 117 -25.77 -7.75 -27.27
C VAL A 117 -25.66 -9.27 -27.43
N LYS A 118 -26.74 -9.86 -27.95
CA LYS A 118 -26.80 -11.28 -28.32
C LYS A 118 -27.59 -11.43 -29.60
N THR A 119 -26.89 -11.79 -30.67
CA THR A 119 -27.47 -12.11 -31.96
C THR A 119 -27.15 -13.56 -32.33
N LYS A 120 -27.52 -14.02 -33.51
CA LYS A 120 -27.15 -15.36 -33.98
C LYS A 120 -25.64 -15.57 -34.11
N ASP A 121 -24.92 -14.56 -34.58
CA ASP A 121 -23.49 -14.68 -34.91
C ASP A 121 -22.58 -13.88 -33.96
N PHE A 122 -23.15 -12.94 -33.19
CA PHE A 122 -22.38 -12.06 -32.31
C PHE A 122 -22.96 -12.05 -30.89
N GLN A 123 -22.08 -12.21 -29.90
CA GLN A 123 -22.42 -12.05 -28.49
C GLN A 123 -21.34 -11.21 -27.79
N TRP A 124 -21.81 -10.28 -26.96
CA TRP A 124 -20.96 -9.51 -26.05
C TRP A 124 -21.40 -9.76 -24.63
N ASN A 125 -20.49 -10.27 -23.79
CA ASN A 125 -20.67 -10.36 -22.34
C ASN A 125 -19.74 -9.37 -21.67
N VAL A 126 -20.23 -8.73 -20.62
CA VAL A 126 -19.44 -7.81 -19.80
C VAL A 126 -19.64 -8.15 -18.33
N ARG A 127 -18.58 -8.06 -17.54
CA ARG A 127 -18.64 -8.16 -16.09
C ARG A 127 -17.84 -7.03 -15.48
N LEU A 128 -18.45 -6.35 -14.54
CA LEU A 128 -17.87 -5.30 -13.71
C LEU A 128 -17.79 -5.81 -12.27
N ASN A 129 -16.65 -5.64 -11.63
CA ASN A 129 -16.47 -5.76 -10.18
C ASN A 129 -15.98 -4.42 -9.66
N PHE A 130 -16.60 -3.89 -8.63
CA PHE A 130 -16.22 -2.65 -7.98
C PHE A 130 -16.21 -2.87 -6.48
N SER A 131 -15.19 -2.37 -5.80
CA SER A 131 -15.13 -2.40 -4.34
C SER A 131 -14.50 -1.13 -3.78
N THR A 132 -15.03 -0.68 -2.65
CA THR A 132 -14.44 0.38 -1.83
C THR A 132 -14.53 -0.02 -0.36
N ASN A 133 -13.50 0.30 0.39
CA ASN A 133 -13.48 0.14 1.85
C ASN A 133 -12.88 1.39 2.48
N LYS A 134 -13.59 1.96 3.45
CA LYS A 134 -13.10 3.08 4.27
C LYS A 134 -12.88 2.58 5.69
N ASN A 135 -11.63 2.57 6.10
CA ASN A 135 -11.21 2.31 7.46
C ASN A 135 -11.25 3.61 8.28
N LYS A 136 -11.65 3.54 9.53
CA LYS A 136 -11.72 4.70 10.43
C LYS A 136 -11.41 4.30 11.86
N VAL A 137 -10.48 4.98 12.49
CA VAL A 137 -10.28 4.96 13.95
C VAL A 137 -11.43 5.74 14.58
N VAL A 138 -12.21 5.10 15.44
CA VAL A 138 -13.39 5.72 16.07
C VAL A 138 -13.06 6.18 17.49
N SER A 139 -12.16 5.48 18.18
CA SER A 139 -11.73 5.76 19.54
C SER A 139 -10.37 5.11 19.77
N LEU A 140 -9.57 5.62 20.66
CA LEU A 140 -8.26 5.13 21.06
C LEU A 140 -8.22 4.77 22.54
N LEU A 141 -7.63 5.63 23.40
CA LEU A 141 -7.45 5.37 24.82
C LEU A 141 -8.58 5.91 25.70
N GLY A 142 -9.47 6.73 25.16
CA GLY A 142 -10.51 7.41 25.91
C GLY A 142 -9.98 8.50 26.83
N GLN A 143 -8.80 9.05 26.55
CA GLN A 143 -8.14 10.10 27.33
C GLN A 143 -8.32 11.45 26.65
N ASP A 144 -8.54 12.48 27.45
CA ASP A 144 -8.59 13.89 27.07
C ASP A 144 -7.60 14.61 28.00
N THR A 145 -6.34 14.73 27.55
CA THR A 145 -5.25 15.27 28.38
C THR A 145 -5.10 16.78 28.22
N ASP A 146 -5.60 17.33 27.11
CA ASP A 146 -5.57 18.77 26.85
C ASP A 146 -6.85 19.49 27.31
N GLY A 147 -7.91 18.77 27.66
CA GLY A 147 -9.15 19.30 28.22
C GLY A 147 -10.08 19.96 27.19
N ASP A 148 -9.95 19.62 25.92
CA ASP A 148 -10.76 20.16 24.82
C ASP A 148 -12.15 19.49 24.71
N GLY A 149 -12.41 18.46 25.50
CA GLY A 149 -13.66 17.68 25.53
C GLY A 149 -13.71 16.59 24.47
N LYS A 150 -12.60 16.30 23.80
CA LYS A 150 -12.45 15.19 22.83
C LYS A 150 -11.37 14.24 23.29
N GLU A 151 -11.41 13.04 22.73
CA GLU A 151 -10.38 12.06 22.97
C GLU A 151 -9.12 12.40 22.15
N ASP A 152 -7.95 12.29 22.78
CA ASP A 152 -6.66 12.60 22.18
C ASP A 152 -6.24 11.62 21.08
N ASP A 153 -5.60 12.15 20.06
CA ASP A 153 -4.89 11.38 19.07
C ASP A 153 -3.58 10.78 19.63
N LEU A 154 -3.19 9.61 19.16
CA LEU A 154 -1.88 9.03 19.45
C LEU A 154 -0.88 9.38 18.34
N VAL A 155 -0.51 10.66 18.27
CA VAL A 155 0.33 11.23 17.22
C VAL A 155 1.67 10.49 17.10
N ALA A 156 2.30 10.12 18.23
CA ALA A 156 3.55 9.36 18.25
C ALA A 156 3.44 7.96 17.60
N SER A 157 2.23 7.40 17.59
CA SER A 157 1.90 6.12 16.96
C SER A 157 1.32 6.27 15.55
N GLY A 158 1.13 7.50 15.08
CA GLY A 158 0.49 7.81 13.81
C GLY A 158 -1.00 7.46 13.75
N LEU A 159 -1.68 7.47 14.90
CA LEU A 159 -3.09 7.13 15.01
C LEU A 159 -3.92 8.39 15.31
N PHE A 160 -4.86 8.66 14.44
CA PHE A 160 -5.72 9.85 14.48
C PHE A 160 -7.19 9.44 14.49
N ILE A 161 -7.95 10.00 15.42
CA ILE A 161 -9.39 9.73 15.54
C ILE A 161 -10.12 10.37 14.34
N GLY A 162 -10.93 9.58 13.68
CA GLY A 162 -11.61 10.02 12.47
C GLY A 162 -10.90 9.62 11.17
N GLU A 163 -9.62 9.27 11.25
CA GLU A 163 -8.78 8.91 10.13
C GLU A 163 -8.57 7.39 10.01
N SER A 164 -7.91 6.94 8.93
CA SER A 164 -7.59 5.53 8.73
C SER A 164 -6.33 5.12 9.49
N LEU A 165 -6.16 3.80 9.71
CA LEU A 165 -4.89 3.26 10.23
C LEU A 165 -3.70 3.50 9.29
N GLY A 166 -3.96 3.70 8.01
CA GLY A 166 -2.96 4.01 7.00
C GLY A 166 -2.76 5.50 6.76
N THR A 167 -3.13 6.36 7.71
CA THR A 167 -2.90 7.79 7.61
C THR A 167 -1.43 8.11 7.44
N ILE A 168 -1.14 8.98 6.49
CA ILE A 168 0.20 9.49 6.22
C ILE A 168 0.32 10.84 6.90
N TYR A 169 1.02 10.86 8.03
CA TYR A 169 1.31 12.06 8.81
C TYR A 169 2.78 12.40 8.66
N ASP A 170 3.08 13.42 7.85
CA ASP A 170 4.44 13.82 7.51
C ASP A 170 4.46 15.28 7.05
N TYR A 171 5.61 15.77 6.66
CA TYR A 171 5.81 17.13 6.19
C TYR A 171 5.30 17.33 4.77
N GLU A 172 4.60 18.45 4.54
CA GLU A 172 4.16 18.88 3.22
C GLU A 172 5.35 19.46 2.43
N VAL A 173 5.59 18.93 1.23
CA VAL A 173 6.67 19.39 0.34
C VAL A 173 6.11 20.38 -0.66
N GLU A 174 6.57 21.65 -0.63
CA GLU A 174 6.21 22.70 -1.57
C GLU A 174 7.07 22.69 -2.83
N GLY A 175 8.32 22.23 -2.73
CA GLY A 175 9.27 22.24 -3.83
C GLY A 175 10.66 21.80 -3.43
N ILE A 176 11.64 22.36 -4.11
CA ILE A 176 13.06 22.13 -3.87
C ILE A 176 13.74 23.49 -3.74
N TRP A 177 14.55 23.68 -2.69
CA TRP A 177 15.33 24.89 -2.49
C TRP A 177 16.31 25.11 -3.64
N GLN A 178 16.33 26.31 -4.20
CA GLN A 178 17.14 26.70 -5.35
C GLN A 178 18.39 27.47 -4.95
N LEU A 179 19.33 27.66 -5.88
CA LEU A 179 20.48 28.51 -5.67
C LEU A 179 20.08 29.98 -5.44
N ALA A 180 19.05 30.46 -6.14
CA ALA A 180 18.50 31.80 -5.95
C ALA A 180 17.97 32.02 -4.53
N ASP A 181 17.37 30.99 -3.91
CA ASP A 181 16.91 31.06 -2.51
C ASP A 181 18.08 31.22 -1.54
N LYS A 182 19.25 30.62 -1.87
CA LYS A 182 20.48 30.81 -1.08
C LYS A 182 21.02 32.22 -1.23
N GLU A 183 21.02 32.76 -2.45
CA GLU A 183 21.49 34.12 -2.73
C GLU A 183 20.62 35.20 -2.07
N SER A 184 19.31 34.97 -2.02
CA SER A 184 18.34 35.82 -1.33
C SER A 184 18.31 35.66 0.19
N GLY A 185 18.98 34.62 0.72
CA GLY A 185 18.97 34.30 2.16
C GLY A 185 17.67 33.77 2.70
N THR A 186 16.78 33.22 1.83
CA THR A 186 15.46 32.72 2.20
C THR A 186 15.46 31.25 2.64
N ILE A 187 16.57 30.53 2.45
CA ILE A 187 16.66 29.15 2.86
C ILE A 187 16.65 29.05 4.40
N MET A 188 15.73 28.25 4.91
CA MET A 188 15.60 27.96 6.33
C MET A 188 16.84 27.27 6.90
N LYS A 189 17.09 27.47 8.19
CA LYS A 189 18.20 26.88 8.92
C LYS A 189 18.18 25.34 8.82
N GLY A 190 19.31 24.73 8.46
CA GLY A 190 19.45 23.29 8.32
C GLY A 190 19.06 22.72 6.95
N PHE A 191 18.65 23.58 6.01
CA PHE A 191 18.36 23.22 4.62
C PHE A 191 19.43 23.80 3.67
N TYR A 192 19.47 23.26 2.46
CA TYR A 192 20.47 23.61 1.44
C TYR A 192 19.81 23.63 0.05
N PRO A 193 20.39 24.35 -0.94
CA PRO A 193 19.94 24.21 -2.30
C PRO A 193 19.92 22.74 -2.74
N GLY A 194 18.80 22.32 -3.33
CA GLY A 194 18.59 20.95 -3.75
C GLY A 194 17.90 20.04 -2.73
N THR A 195 17.73 20.45 -1.48
CA THR A 195 16.89 19.72 -0.52
C THR A 195 15.42 20.10 -0.69
N TYR A 196 14.49 19.23 -0.21
CA TYR A 196 13.08 19.59 -0.27
C TYR A 196 12.79 20.83 0.56
N LYS A 197 11.97 21.72 -0.01
CA LYS A 197 11.36 22.84 0.65
C LYS A 197 10.11 22.34 1.36
N ILE A 198 10.20 22.21 2.67
CA ILE A 198 9.10 21.81 3.55
C ILE A 198 8.29 23.06 3.89
N LYS A 199 6.98 22.92 3.92
CA LYS A 199 6.09 23.99 4.33
C LYS A 199 6.16 24.17 5.84
N ASP A 200 6.42 25.38 6.25
CA ASP A 200 6.30 25.86 7.62
C ASP A 200 4.81 26.14 7.85
N GLN A 201 4.17 25.30 8.66
CA GLN A 201 2.71 25.35 8.84
C GLN A 201 2.27 26.45 9.80
N ASN A 202 3.10 26.77 10.81
CA ASN A 202 2.82 27.81 11.82
C ASN A 202 3.47 29.15 11.49
N GLY A 203 4.45 29.21 10.57
CA GLY A 203 5.11 30.42 10.12
C GLY A 203 6.19 30.96 11.08
N ASP A 204 6.77 30.10 11.93
CA ASP A 204 7.79 30.50 12.91
C ASP A 204 9.22 30.53 12.37
N GLY A 205 9.44 30.04 11.15
CA GLY A 205 10.74 30.00 10.47
C GLY A 205 11.59 28.78 10.83
N GLU A 206 11.09 27.84 11.59
CA GLU A 206 11.73 26.56 11.92
C GLU A 206 10.83 25.38 11.51
N ILE A 207 11.42 24.27 11.12
CA ILE A 207 10.65 23.05 10.80
C ILE A 207 10.78 22.06 11.96
N THR A 208 9.68 21.79 12.62
CA THR A 208 9.59 20.87 13.77
C THR A 208 8.61 19.74 13.54
N ALA A 209 8.82 18.61 14.24
CA ALA A 209 7.95 17.44 14.09
C ALA A 209 6.57 17.61 14.74
N GLY A 210 6.46 18.50 15.72
CA GLY A 210 5.21 18.73 16.47
C GLY A 210 4.26 19.69 15.76
N GLU A 211 4.79 20.63 14.99
CA GLU A 211 4.03 21.78 14.48
C GLU A 211 3.86 21.76 12.96
N ASP A 212 4.82 21.14 12.21
CA ASP A 212 4.84 21.23 10.76
C ASP A 212 4.43 19.94 10.03
N ARG A 213 4.16 18.86 10.78
CA ARG A 213 3.58 17.67 10.18
C ARG A 213 2.08 17.82 10.06
N VAL A 214 1.56 17.34 8.93
CA VAL A 214 0.12 17.34 8.62
C VAL A 214 -0.31 16.01 8.00
N ILE A 215 -1.59 15.76 8.00
CA ILE A 215 -2.15 14.60 7.31
C ILE A 215 -2.12 14.85 5.80
N LEU A 216 -1.24 14.12 5.12
CA LEU A 216 -1.06 14.22 3.66
C LEU A 216 -2.05 13.37 2.87
N GLY A 217 -2.71 12.42 3.52
CA GLY A 217 -3.67 11.49 2.92
C GLY A 217 -3.55 10.09 3.55
N HIS A 218 -3.99 9.08 2.81
CA HIS A 218 -4.08 7.70 3.28
C HIS A 218 -3.35 6.75 2.35
N LYS A 219 -2.89 5.63 2.89
CA LYS A 219 -2.21 4.56 2.12
C LYS A 219 -3.20 3.71 1.33
N GLU A 220 -4.40 3.55 1.84
CA GLU A 220 -5.43 2.70 1.26
C GLU A 220 -5.98 3.32 -0.03
N PRO A 221 -6.32 2.48 -1.03
CA PRO A 221 -7.01 2.95 -2.21
C PRO A 221 -8.42 3.44 -1.88
N ALA A 222 -8.90 4.41 -2.63
CA ALA A 222 -10.28 4.88 -2.53
C ALA A 222 -11.26 3.84 -3.09
N TYR A 223 -10.89 3.20 -4.20
CA TYR A 223 -11.65 2.09 -4.78
C TYR A 223 -10.78 1.22 -5.70
N MET A 224 -11.27 0.01 -5.94
CA MET A 224 -10.74 -0.93 -6.92
C MET A 224 -11.85 -1.32 -7.89
N MET A 225 -11.52 -1.49 -9.17
CA MET A 225 -12.50 -1.87 -10.18
C MET A 225 -11.86 -2.77 -11.24
N GLY A 226 -12.58 -3.80 -11.64
CA GLY A 226 -12.21 -4.70 -12.72
C GLY A 226 -13.33 -4.80 -13.74
N ILE A 227 -13.00 -4.73 -15.03
CA ILE A 227 -13.95 -4.88 -16.14
C ILE A 227 -13.46 -5.96 -17.08
N SER A 228 -14.24 -7.03 -17.18
CA SER A 228 -14.06 -8.11 -18.16
C SER A 228 -14.99 -7.92 -19.33
N ASN A 229 -14.47 -8.06 -20.54
CA ASN A 229 -15.27 -8.03 -21.77
C ASN A 229 -14.95 -9.28 -22.60
N ASP A 230 -16.00 -9.99 -23.00
CA ASP A 230 -15.92 -11.17 -23.83
C ASP A 230 -16.78 -10.96 -25.08
N PHE A 231 -16.16 -10.98 -26.24
CA PHE A 231 -16.82 -10.86 -27.54
C PHE A 231 -16.69 -12.16 -28.31
N SER A 232 -17.77 -12.66 -28.84
CA SER A 232 -17.73 -13.80 -29.75
C SER A 232 -18.41 -13.44 -31.09
N TYR A 233 -17.75 -13.80 -32.20
CA TYR A 233 -18.23 -13.58 -33.55
C TYR A 233 -17.73 -14.64 -34.51
N LYS A 234 -18.64 -15.49 -35.00
CA LYS A 234 -18.34 -16.49 -36.05
C LYS A 234 -17.04 -17.29 -35.84
N GLY A 235 -16.85 -17.81 -34.64
CA GLY A 235 -15.65 -18.57 -34.25
C GLY A 235 -14.52 -17.74 -33.69
N PHE A 236 -14.49 -16.43 -33.86
CA PHE A 236 -13.58 -15.53 -33.15
C PHE A 236 -14.08 -15.28 -31.72
N GLU A 237 -13.15 -15.30 -30.78
CA GLU A 237 -13.38 -14.89 -29.39
C GLU A 237 -12.31 -13.89 -28.99
N LEU A 238 -12.73 -12.69 -28.63
CA LEU A 238 -11.87 -11.66 -28.07
C LEU A 238 -12.27 -11.45 -26.60
N ARG A 239 -11.32 -11.65 -25.71
CA ARG A 239 -11.48 -11.35 -24.28
C ARG A 239 -10.46 -10.33 -23.86
N PHE A 240 -10.86 -9.36 -23.03
CA PHE A 240 -9.91 -8.52 -22.34
C PHE A 240 -10.40 -8.13 -20.95
N PHE A 241 -9.43 -7.95 -20.05
CA PHE A 241 -9.67 -7.53 -18.68
C PHE A 241 -8.88 -6.25 -18.37
N ILE A 242 -9.60 -5.26 -17.88
CA ILE A 242 -9.04 -3.99 -17.41
C ILE A 242 -9.17 -3.97 -15.90
N ASN A 243 -8.04 -3.74 -15.23
CA ASN A 243 -7.96 -3.60 -13.77
C ASN A 243 -7.54 -2.18 -13.42
N THR A 244 -8.11 -1.62 -12.36
CA THR A 244 -7.75 -0.31 -11.85
C THR A 244 -7.80 -0.27 -10.33
N ILE A 245 -6.79 0.37 -9.73
CA ILE A 245 -6.75 0.74 -8.33
C ILE A 245 -6.58 2.25 -8.27
N GLN A 246 -7.47 2.94 -7.57
CA GLN A 246 -7.49 4.39 -7.54
C GLN A 246 -7.44 4.93 -6.13
N GLY A 247 -6.72 6.04 -5.94
CA GLY A 247 -6.48 6.65 -4.64
C GLY A 247 -5.28 6.03 -3.91
N GLY A 248 -5.06 6.51 -2.69
CA GLY A 248 -3.89 6.16 -1.89
C GLY A 248 -2.63 6.93 -2.28
N LYS A 249 -1.93 7.43 -1.27
CA LYS A 249 -0.63 8.13 -1.44
C LYS A 249 0.50 7.30 -0.81
N ASN A 250 0.52 6.00 -1.06
CA ASN A 250 1.45 5.08 -0.42
C ASN A 250 2.76 4.89 -1.17
N GLY A 251 2.96 5.62 -2.26
CA GLY A 251 4.17 5.55 -3.06
C GLY A 251 5.10 6.71 -2.77
N TYR A 252 6.36 6.43 -2.55
CA TYR A 252 7.42 7.40 -2.65
C TYR A 252 8.64 6.72 -3.27
N ARG A 253 9.37 7.46 -4.06
CA ARG A 253 10.70 7.02 -4.43
C ARG A 253 11.58 7.21 -3.21
N SER A 254 11.96 6.10 -2.60
CA SER A 254 12.98 6.09 -1.58
C SER A 254 14.19 6.85 -2.11
N LYS A 255 14.81 7.65 -1.28
CA LYS A 255 16.12 8.26 -1.55
C LYS A 255 17.18 7.16 -1.59
N ILE A 256 17.04 6.23 -2.53
CA ILE A 256 17.95 5.10 -2.74
C ILE A 256 19.36 5.60 -2.96
N ALA A 257 19.46 6.81 -3.37
CA ALA A 257 20.71 7.52 -3.47
C ALA A 257 21.08 8.26 -2.17
N LYS A 258 20.67 7.79 -1.01
CA LYS A 258 21.32 8.28 0.21
C LYS A 258 22.81 8.08 0.10
N PRO A 259 23.62 9.04 0.60
CA PRO A 259 25.09 8.97 0.62
C PRO A 259 25.67 7.68 1.18
N ASP A 260 24.88 6.90 1.92
CA ASP A 260 25.26 5.59 2.43
C ASP A 260 25.67 4.60 1.33
N TYR A 261 25.15 4.75 0.14
CA TYR A 261 25.57 3.96 -1.02
C TYR A 261 26.78 4.57 -1.74
N ILE A 262 26.95 5.88 -1.66
CA ILE A 262 28.03 6.61 -2.34
C ILE A 262 29.29 6.62 -1.49
N GLY A 263 29.17 6.65 -0.16
CA GLY A 263 30.28 6.70 0.78
C GLY A 263 30.91 5.35 1.12
N LYS A 264 30.22 4.24 0.87
CA LYS A 264 30.68 2.93 1.36
C LYS A 264 31.35 2.03 0.32
N SER A 265 31.19 2.27 -0.96
CA SER A 265 31.91 1.49 -1.97
C SER A 265 31.78 2.09 -3.35
N ILE A 266 32.83 2.74 -3.80
CA ILE A 266 33.03 3.09 -5.22
C ILE A 266 33.13 1.80 -6.10
N GLY A 267 33.16 0.62 -5.47
CA GLY A 267 33.24 -0.67 -6.16
C GLY A 267 31.94 -1.20 -6.75
N ASN A 268 30.78 -0.67 -6.38
CA ASN A 268 29.52 -1.11 -6.96
C ASN A 268 29.02 -0.12 -8.02
N ALA A 269 29.58 -0.26 -9.22
CA ALA A 269 29.16 0.50 -10.41
C ALA A 269 27.64 0.35 -10.70
N GLU A 270 27.02 -0.72 -10.25
CA GLU A 270 25.58 -0.95 -10.33
C GLU A 270 24.76 0.17 -9.67
N ASN A 271 25.20 0.67 -8.52
CA ASN A 271 24.47 1.71 -7.81
C ASN A 271 24.57 3.09 -8.45
N LEU A 272 25.64 3.37 -9.17
CA LEU A 272 25.86 4.64 -9.88
C LEU A 272 25.02 4.73 -11.15
N SER A 273 24.76 3.61 -11.83
CA SER A 273 23.93 3.58 -13.04
C SER A 273 22.46 3.91 -12.77
N TRP A 274 21.99 3.64 -11.57
CA TRP A 274 20.62 3.95 -11.16
C TRP A 274 20.40 5.44 -10.88
N LEU A 275 21.41 6.14 -10.42
CA LEU A 275 21.37 7.58 -10.17
C LEU A 275 21.11 8.39 -11.45
N THR A 276 21.67 7.95 -12.57
CA THR A 276 21.52 8.64 -13.86
C THR A 276 20.11 8.51 -14.45
N ALA A 277 19.35 7.51 -14.02
CA ALA A 277 17.97 7.30 -14.45
C ALA A 277 16.95 8.19 -13.73
N TYR A 278 17.36 8.93 -12.71
CA TYR A 278 16.49 9.75 -11.89
C TYR A 278 16.65 11.24 -12.20
N ASP A 279 15.54 11.93 -12.17
CA ASP A 279 15.45 13.38 -12.32
C ASP A 279 15.73 14.09 -10.99
N TYR A 280 17.02 14.03 -10.54
CA TYR A 280 17.49 14.70 -9.33
C TYR A 280 17.86 16.14 -9.60
N TRP A 281 17.62 16.96 -8.56
CA TRP A 281 18.07 18.32 -8.56
C TRP A 281 19.60 18.41 -8.57
N SER A 282 20.08 19.29 -9.43
CA SER A 282 21.47 19.76 -9.48
C SER A 282 21.49 21.20 -10.00
N PRO A 283 22.60 21.93 -9.84
CA PRO A 283 22.71 23.27 -10.45
C PRO A 283 22.48 23.31 -11.96
N ARG A 284 22.67 22.17 -12.64
CA ARG A 284 22.41 22.01 -14.08
C ARG A 284 20.99 21.51 -14.39
N ASN A 285 20.28 21.05 -13.39
CA ASN A 285 18.90 20.56 -13.49
C ASN A 285 18.03 21.14 -12.35
N PRO A 286 17.79 22.46 -12.33
CA PRO A 286 17.05 23.11 -11.24
C PRO A 286 15.58 22.74 -11.18
N ASN A 287 15.00 22.29 -12.29
CA ASN A 287 13.58 21.92 -12.41
C ASN A 287 13.31 20.44 -12.16
N ALA A 288 14.25 19.73 -11.53
CA ALA A 288 14.12 18.32 -11.21
C ALA A 288 12.91 18.02 -10.31
N LYS A 289 12.36 16.83 -10.47
CA LYS A 289 11.23 16.36 -9.65
C LYS A 289 11.65 15.97 -8.23
N PHE A 290 12.91 15.52 -8.06
CA PHE A 290 13.41 14.96 -6.81
C PHE A 290 14.53 15.80 -6.23
N ALA A 291 14.56 15.90 -4.91
CA ALA A 291 15.65 16.55 -4.20
C ALA A 291 17.00 15.87 -4.50
N THR A 292 18.07 16.60 -4.25
CA THR A 292 19.42 16.05 -4.42
C THR A 292 19.64 14.83 -3.52
N ALA A 293 20.36 13.86 -4.05
CA ALA A 293 20.70 12.65 -3.32
C ALA A 293 21.90 12.82 -2.37
N TRP A 294 22.65 13.92 -2.50
CA TRP A 294 23.95 14.08 -1.89
C TRP A 294 23.94 14.84 -0.55
N LEU A 295 22.85 15.52 -0.24
CA LEU A 295 22.74 16.36 0.94
C LEU A 295 21.69 15.79 1.89
N SER A 296 22.00 15.81 3.18
CA SER A 296 21.08 15.46 4.25
C SER A 296 20.74 16.73 5.03
N PRO A 297 19.53 17.28 4.88
CA PRO A 297 19.08 18.40 5.70
C PRO A 297 18.81 17.94 7.14
N THR A 298 18.65 18.89 8.06
CA THR A 298 18.31 18.60 9.46
C THR A 298 16.97 17.85 9.56
N VAL A 299 16.02 18.25 8.75
CA VAL A 299 14.72 17.55 8.62
C VAL A 299 14.61 17.02 7.20
N ASP A 300 14.39 15.71 7.09
CA ASP A 300 14.31 15.01 5.82
C ASP A 300 12.93 14.36 5.67
N THR A 301 12.36 14.41 4.48
CA THR A 301 11.05 13.85 4.17
C THR A 301 11.03 13.18 2.81
N ASN A 302 9.97 12.44 2.52
CA ASN A 302 9.72 11.84 1.23
C ASN A 302 8.55 12.54 0.54
N ARG A 303 8.69 12.79 -0.75
CA ARG A 303 7.57 13.27 -1.56
C ARG A 303 6.63 12.11 -1.84
N MET A 304 5.52 12.05 -1.11
CA MET A 304 4.50 11.04 -1.30
C MET A 304 3.79 11.22 -2.64
N GLN A 305 3.55 10.12 -3.33
CA GLN A 305 2.93 10.08 -4.66
C GLN A 305 1.74 9.13 -4.67
N ASN A 306 0.78 9.45 -5.51
CA ASN A 306 -0.34 8.58 -5.82
C ASN A 306 0.12 7.44 -6.74
N ARG A 307 -0.27 6.21 -6.43
CA ARG A 307 0.02 5.00 -7.20
C ARG A 307 -1.19 4.49 -7.99
N SER A 308 -2.18 5.33 -8.22
CA SER A 308 -3.33 4.98 -9.04
C SER A 308 -2.92 4.56 -10.43
N PHE A 309 -3.59 3.56 -10.94
CA PHE A 309 -3.34 3.06 -12.29
C PHE A 309 -4.60 2.48 -12.93
N VAL A 310 -4.56 2.40 -14.25
CA VAL A 310 -5.48 1.60 -15.09
C VAL A 310 -4.60 0.68 -15.93
N ARG A 311 -4.86 -0.63 -15.87
CA ARG A 311 -4.06 -1.65 -16.56
C ARG A 311 -4.92 -2.51 -17.47
N LEU A 312 -4.48 -2.65 -18.72
CA LEU A 312 -4.94 -3.72 -19.60
C LEU A 312 -4.19 -4.99 -19.18
N GLN A 313 -4.81 -5.75 -18.26
CA GLN A 313 -4.15 -6.84 -17.59
C GLN A 313 -4.09 -8.11 -18.42
N ASP A 314 -5.19 -8.46 -19.06
CA ASP A 314 -5.26 -9.64 -19.91
C ASP A 314 -5.96 -9.30 -21.22
N VAL A 315 -5.42 -9.83 -22.32
CA VAL A 315 -6.05 -9.82 -23.65
C VAL A 315 -5.85 -11.18 -24.26
N SER A 316 -6.90 -11.74 -24.81
CA SER A 316 -6.84 -13.02 -25.53
C SER A 316 -7.72 -12.93 -26.77
N LEU A 317 -7.15 -13.27 -27.91
CA LEU A 317 -7.87 -13.46 -29.17
C LEU A 317 -7.72 -14.92 -29.57
N SER A 318 -8.84 -15.59 -29.82
CA SER A 318 -8.84 -16.96 -30.30
C SER A 318 -9.80 -17.14 -31.47
N TYR A 319 -9.53 -18.18 -32.25
CA TYR A 319 -10.37 -18.61 -33.34
C TYR A 319 -10.63 -20.10 -33.25
N ASN A 320 -11.89 -20.47 -33.16
CA ASN A 320 -12.37 -21.85 -33.18
C ASN A 320 -12.77 -22.20 -34.61
N PHE A 321 -12.09 -23.16 -35.20
CA PHE A 321 -12.36 -23.60 -36.57
C PHE A 321 -13.68 -24.37 -36.66
N ASP A 322 -14.39 -24.20 -37.79
CA ASP A 322 -15.63 -24.93 -38.07
C ASP A 322 -15.35 -26.44 -38.15
N GLN A 323 -16.17 -27.23 -37.48
CA GLN A 323 -16.08 -28.69 -37.47
C GLN A 323 -16.08 -29.34 -38.87
N ARG A 324 -16.64 -28.67 -39.88
CA ARG A 324 -16.59 -29.12 -41.26
C ARG A 324 -15.16 -29.21 -41.82
N TRP A 325 -14.26 -28.38 -41.35
CA TRP A 325 -12.86 -28.39 -41.73
C TRP A 325 -12.04 -29.34 -40.85
N THR A 326 -12.27 -29.32 -39.53
CA THR A 326 -11.48 -30.10 -38.58
C THR A 326 -11.73 -31.61 -38.73
N LYS A 327 -12.95 -32.03 -39.02
CA LYS A 327 -13.29 -33.44 -39.27
C LYS A 327 -12.55 -34.02 -40.48
N LYS A 328 -12.25 -33.22 -41.51
CA LYS A 328 -11.43 -33.69 -42.66
C LYS A 328 -9.98 -33.97 -42.27
N LEU A 329 -9.51 -33.39 -41.20
CA LEU A 329 -8.20 -33.58 -40.60
C LEU A 329 -8.16 -34.64 -39.50
N GLY A 330 -9.29 -35.31 -39.22
CA GLY A 330 -9.40 -36.28 -38.13
C GLY A 330 -9.40 -35.67 -36.74
N VAL A 331 -9.66 -34.37 -36.63
CA VAL A 331 -9.65 -33.60 -35.39
C VAL A 331 -11.08 -33.18 -35.06
N SER A 332 -11.51 -33.38 -33.82
CA SER A 332 -12.84 -32.98 -33.36
C SER A 332 -12.95 -31.49 -33.06
N ASN A 333 -11.88 -30.86 -32.58
CA ASN A 333 -11.80 -29.42 -32.33
C ASN A 333 -10.39 -28.90 -32.65
N LEU A 334 -10.31 -27.72 -33.25
CA LEU A 334 -9.08 -26.98 -33.50
C LEU A 334 -9.33 -25.52 -33.08
N ARG A 335 -8.54 -25.03 -32.14
CA ARG A 335 -8.52 -23.65 -31.72
C ARG A 335 -7.12 -23.09 -31.78
N LEU A 336 -6.97 -21.91 -32.36
CA LEU A 336 -5.75 -21.11 -32.29
C LEU A 336 -5.98 -19.97 -31.36
N PHE A 337 -4.97 -19.62 -30.56
CA PHE A 337 -5.06 -18.45 -29.69
C PHE A 337 -3.74 -17.69 -29.58
N ILE A 338 -3.86 -16.39 -29.34
CA ILE A 338 -2.81 -15.50 -28.90
C ILE A 338 -3.29 -14.76 -27.66
N SER A 339 -2.43 -14.64 -26.67
CA SER A 339 -2.76 -13.89 -25.46
C SER A 339 -1.59 -13.03 -25.02
N GLY A 340 -1.90 -11.99 -24.28
CA GLY A 340 -0.93 -11.11 -23.66
C GLY A 340 -1.38 -10.68 -22.28
N GLN A 341 -0.44 -10.54 -21.35
CA GLN A 341 -0.69 -10.08 -19.99
C GLN A 341 0.08 -8.80 -19.71
N ASN A 342 -0.53 -7.93 -18.90
CA ASN A 342 0.04 -6.66 -18.45
C ASN A 342 0.53 -5.77 -19.60
N LEU A 343 -0.21 -5.73 -20.71
CA LEU A 343 0.23 -5.12 -21.95
C LEU A 343 0.40 -3.60 -21.83
N LEU A 344 -0.53 -2.92 -21.17
CA LEU A 344 -0.53 -1.47 -21.02
C LEU A 344 -0.87 -1.09 -19.57
N THR A 345 -0.12 -0.13 -19.03
CA THR A 345 -0.41 0.45 -17.71
C THR A 345 -0.37 1.97 -17.83
N PHE A 346 -1.47 2.62 -17.47
CA PHE A 346 -1.60 4.07 -17.40
C PHE A 346 -1.54 4.49 -15.94
N THR A 347 -0.55 5.28 -15.58
CA THR A 347 -0.31 5.71 -14.20
C THR A 347 0.48 7.01 -14.17
N GLY A 348 0.28 7.81 -13.13
CA GLY A 348 1.16 8.95 -12.79
C GLY A 348 2.32 8.58 -11.87
N TRP A 349 2.47 7.28 -11.53
CA TRP A 349 3.56 6.79 -10.70
C TRP A 349 4.89 6.82 -11.44
N ASP A 350 5.91 7.40 -10.83
CA ASP A 350 7.26 7.52 -11.42
C ASP A 350 8.14 6.28 -11.23
N GLY A 351 7.66 5.26 -10.49
CA GLY A 351 8.38 3.99 -10.26
C GLY A 351 8.20 2.99 -11.41
N TRP A 352 8.75 1.79 -11.22
CA TRP A 352 8.70 0.74 -12.24
C TRP A 352 7.29 0.20 -12.45
N ASP A 353 6.59 -0.09 -11.34
CA ASP A 353 5.24 -0.62 -11.39
C ASP A 353 4.42 -0.06 -10.21
N PRO A 354 3.21 0.48 -10.45
CA PRO A 354 2.40 1.05 -9.38
C PRO A 354 1.87 0.01 -8.39
N GLU A 355 1.86 -1.27 -8.74
CA GLU A 355 1.35 -2.38 -7.92
C GLU A 355 2.47 -3.06 -7.13
N ALA A 356 3.68 -3.12 -7.70
CA ALA A 356 4.86 -3.69 -7.04
C ALA A 356 5.48 -2.66 -6.09
N GLY A 357 5.77 -3.05 -4.89
CA GLY A 357 6.54 -2.37 -3.83
C GLY A 357 6.79 -0.86 -3.86
N ILE A 358 7.29 -0.32 -2.79
CA ILE A 358 7.65 1.10 -2.69
C ILE A 358 9.06 1.31 -3.24
N GLY A 359 9.18 2.12 -4.30
CA GLY A 359 10.48 2.51 -4.85
C GLY A 359 11.22 1.36 -5.55
N PHE A 360 12.54 1.51 -5.62
CA PHE A 360 13.45 0.47 -6.11
C PHE A 360 13.94 -0.37 -4.93
N THR A 361 13.11 -1.18 -4.35
CA THR A 361 13.58 -2.16 -3.38
C THR A 361 14.12 -3.36 -4.13
N THR A 362 15.18 -3.95 -3.61
CA THR A 362 15.77 -5.19 -4.14
C THR A 362 14.79 -6.36 -4.17
N ASP A 363 13.67 -6.22 -3.44
CA ASP A 363 12.67 -7.28 -3.24
C ASP A 363 11.41 -7.10 -4.08
N SER A 364 11.30 -6.02 -4.88
CA SER A 364 10.11 -5.73 -5.69
C SER A 364 10.42 -5.82 -7.17
N TYR A 365 9.96 -6.88 -7.79
CA TYR A 365 10.03 -7.04 -9.23
C TYR A 365 8.84 -6.35 -9.91
N PRO A 366 9.06 -5.64 -11.04
CA PRO A 366 7.96 -5.12 -11.84
C PRO A 366 7.15 -6.27 -12.42
N VAL A 367 5.85 -6.05 -12.58
CA VAL A 367 4.96 -7.01 -13.26
C VAL A 367 5.40 -7.13 -14.72
N MET A 368 5.71 -8.35 -15.14
CA MET A 368 6.21 -8.61 -16.50
C MET A 368 5.09 -8.61 -17.52
N ARG A 369 5.40 -8.13 -18.73
CA ARG A 369 4.55 -8.35 -19.89
C ARG A 369 4.82 -9.75 -20.45
N THR A 370 3.76 -10.48 -20.67
CA THR A 370 3.84 -11.84 -21.20
C THR A 370 3.02 -11.96 -22.48
N TYR A 371 3.56 -12.67 -23.45
CA TYR A 371 2.86 -13.02 -24.69
C TYR A 371 2.88 -14.53 -24.84
N ALA A 372 1.75 -15.11 -25.20
CA ALA A 372 1.65 -16.52 -25.49
C ALA A 372 0.83 -16.73 -26.76
N PHE A 373 1.20 -17.74 -27.53
CA PHE A 373 0.35 -18.27 -28.59
C PHE A 373 0.27 -19.78 -28.46
N GLY A 374 -0.82 -20.35 -28.88
CA GLY A 374 -1.01 -21.79 -28.76
C GLY A 374 -2.06 -22.33 -29.70
N ILE A 375 -2.06 -23.64 -29.76
CA ILE A 375 -2.97 -24.46 -30.57
C ILE A 375 -3.58 -25.50 -29.63
N ASP A 376 -4.91 -25.53 -29.56
CA ASP A 376 -5.66 -26.58 -28.86
C ASP A 376 -6.24 -27.52 -29.88
N LEU A 377 -5.87 -28.81 -29.76
CA LEU A 377 -6.34 -29.89 -30.63
C LEU A 377 -7.06 -30.95 -29.78
N THR A 378 -8.25 -31.34 -30.24
CA THR A 378 -8.98 -32.47 -29.65
C THR A 378 -9.24 -33.48 -30.78
N PHE A 379 -8.83 -34.71 -30.57
CA PHE A 379 -9.00 -35.80 -31.53
C PHE A 379 -10.26 -36.60 -31.29
#